data_920a164a09098d15592141462458dfef
#
_entry.id   920a164a09098d15592141462458dfef
#
_cell.length_a   1.000
_cell.length_b   1.000
_cell.length_c   1.000
_cell.angle_alpha   90.00
_cell.angle_beta   90.00
_cell.angle_gamma   90.00
#
_symmetry.space_group_name_H-M   'P 1'
#
loop_
_entity.id
_entity.type
_entity.pdbx_description
1 polymer ?
#
loop_
_entity_poly.entity_id
_entity_poly.type
_entity_poly.pdbx_seq_one_letter_code
_entity_poly.pdbx_strand_id
1 'polypeptide(L)' 'MSEYKKTALVLGAGGFIGSHMVKRLRSEGYWVRGVDLKYPEFTDTEANEFVQGDLRDVEFVRRVLQ' A
#
# COMPACT_ATOMS: atom_id res chain seq x y z
N MET A 1 -2.49 -19.17 11.29
CA MET A 1 -1.57 -19.22 10.12
C MET A 1 -2.03 -18.23 9.08
N SER A 2 -1.09 -17.50 8.51
CA SER A 2 -1.40 -16.51 7.48
C SER A 2 -1.65 -17.19 6.13
N GLU A 3 -2.66 -16.70 5.40
CA GLU A 3 -2.92 -17.12 4.04
C GLU A 3 -1.96 -16.50 3.04
N TYR A 4 -1.18 -15.52 3.48
CA TYR A 4 -0.33 -14.74 2.60
C TYR A 4 1.11 -15.21 2.70
N LYS A 5 1.81 -15.18 1.56
CA LYS A 5 3.23 -15.49 1.50
C LYS A 5 4.06 -14.59 2.39
N LYS A 6 3.84 -13.30 2.25
CA LYS A 6 4.58 -12.24 2.92
C LYS A 6 3.73 -10.98 2.99
N THR A 7 4.21 -10.00 3.71
CA THR A 7 3.63 -8.67 3.70
C THR A 7 4.50 -7.74 2.86
N ALA A 8 3.86 -6.77 2.22
CA ALA A 8 4.57 -5.79 1.41
C ALA A 8 4.01 -4.40 1.70
N LEU A 9 4.88 -3.40 1.65
CA LEU A 9 4.51 -2.01 1.83
C LEU A 9 4.79 -1.30 0.51
N VAL A 10 3.78 -0.64 -0.06
CA VAL A 10 3.93 0.11 -1.30
C VAL A 10 3.73 1.58 -1.00
N LEU A 11 4.80 2.35 -1.10
CA LEU A 11 4.76 3.81 -0.95
C LEU A 11 4.40 4.43 -2.29
N GLY A 12 3.50 5.40 -2.28
CA GLY A 12 2.97 5.96 -3.52
C GLY A 12 1.91 5.09 -4.16
N ALA A 13 1.21 4.30 -3.35
CA ALA A 13 0.25 3.31 -3.84
C ALA A 13 -0.96 3.91 -4.53
N GLY A 14 -1.25 5.19 -4.29
CA GLY A 14 -2.37 5.87 -4.94
C GLY A 14 -2.04 6.36 -6.34
N GLY A 15 -0.77 6.34 -6.75
CA GLY A 15 -0.36 6.75 -8.08
C GLY A 15 -0.51 5.62 -9.09
N PHE A 16 -0.27 5.95 -10.36
CA PHE A 16 -0.44 4.99 -11.45
C PHE A 16 0.48 3.79 -11.31
N ILE A 17 1.78 4.04 -11.13
CA ILE A 17 2.76 2.96 -11.01
C ILE A 17 2.56 2.19 -9.72
N GLY A 18 2.32 2.91 -8.62
CA GLY A 18 2.12 2.27 -7.32
C GLY A 18 0.89 1.37 -7.29
N SER A 19 -0.20 1.77 -7.95
CA SER A 19 -1.40 0.94 -7.99
C SER A 19 -1.18 -0.33 -8.80
N HIS A 20 -0.39 -0.27 -9.87
CA HIS A 20 -0.01 -1.48 -10.61
C HIS A 20 0.86 -2.41 -9.77
N MET A 21 1.75 -1.84 -8.97
CA MET A 21 2.58 -2.63 -8.07
C MET A 21 1.73 -3.35 -7.02
N VAL A 22 0.73 -2.67 -6.48
CA VAL A 22 -0.20 -3.27 -5.53
C VAL A 22 -0.91 -4.47 -6.17
N LYS A 23 -1.42 -4.31 -7.38
CA LYS A 23 -2.09 -5.40 -8.09
C LYS A 23 -1.18 -6.59 -8.29
N ARG A 24 0.06 -6.32 -8.71
CA ARG A 24 1.04 -7.38 -8.96
C ARG A 24 1.34 -8.15 -7.68
N LEU A 25 1.60 -7.44 -6.61
CA LEU A 25 1.93 -8.08 -5.34
C LEU A 25 0.76 -8.89 -4.79
N ARG A 26 -0.47 -8.36 -4.91
CA ARG A 26 -1.66 -9.10 -4.51
C ARG A 26 -1.82 -10.38 -5.33
N SER A 27 -1.59 -10.30 -6.63
CA SER A 27 -1.71 -11.48 -7.48
C SER A 27 -0.67 -12.54 -7.17
N GLU A 28 0.44 -12.16 -6.55
CA GLU A 28 1.49 -13.07 -6.13
C GLU A 28 1.32 -13.58 -4.70
N GLY A 29 0.23 -13.25 -4.05
CA GLY A 29 -0.09 -13.77 -2.74
C GLY A 29 0.43 -12.97 -1.56
N TYR A 30 0.80 -11.72 -1.79
CA TYR A 30 1.24 -10.84 -0.70
C TYR A 30 0.07 -10.17 -0.01
N TRP A 31 0.21 -9.93 1.29
CA TRP A 31 -0.63 -8.98 1.99
C TRP A 31 0.00 -7.61 1.79
N VAL A 32 -0.76 -6.67 1.25
CA VAL A 32 -0.20 -5.38 0.82
C VAL A 32 -0.80 -4.23 1.61
N ARG A 33 0.07 -3.42 2.20
CA ARG A 33 -0.31 -2.12 2.76
C ARG A 33 0.15 -1.05 1.79
N GLY A 34 -0.80 -0.28 1.26
CA GLY A 34 -0.49 0.85 0.40
C GLY A 34 -0.49 2.15 1.19
N VAL A 35 0.41 3.05 0.85
CA VAL A 35 0.52 4.35 1.52
C VAL A 35 0.67 5.43 0.46
N ASP A 36 -0.14 6.49 0.57
CA ASP A 36 0.00 7.64 -0.30
C ASP A 36 -0.66 8.84 0.35
N LEU A 37 -0.29 10.03 -0.13
CA LEU A 37 -0.93 11.27 0.26
C LEU A 37 -2.38 11.31 -0.20
N LYS A 38 -2.66 10.68 -1.34
CA LYS A 38 -3.99 10.62 -1.93
C LYS A 38 -4.47 9.19 -2.08
N TYR A 39 -5.77 8.99 -1.89
CA TYR A 39 -6.41 7.74 -2.25
C TYR A 39 -6.54 7.70 -3.79
N PRO A 40 -6.49 6.52 -4.42
CA PRO A 40 -6.62 6.42 -5.87
C PRO A 40 -7.92 7.08 -6.37
N GLU A 41 -7.77 7.91 -7.42
CA GLU A 41 -8.90 8.70 -7.93
C GLU A 41 -9.83 7.92 -8.86
N PHE A 42 -9.28 7.00 -9.61
CA PHE A 42 -10.02 6.38 -10.71
C PHE A 42 -10.52 4.99 -10.44
N THR A 43 -9.91 4.30 -9.49
CA THR A 43 -10.34 2.95 -9.11
C THR A 43 -10.11 2.77 -7.63
N ASP A 44 -10.83 1.83 -7.04
CA ASP A 44 -10.55 1.44 -5.66
C ASP A 44 -9.20 0.72 -5.62
N THR A 45 -8.47 0.93 -4.54
CA THR A 45 -7.21 0.24 -4.35
C THR A 45 -7.46 -1.25 -4.11
N GLU A 46 -6.54 -2.07 -4.60
CA GLU A 46 -6.55 -3.50 -4.31
C GLU A 46 -5.68 -3.88 -3.13
N ALA A 47 -5.07 -2.88 -2.46
CA ALA A 47 -4.30 -3.14 -1.25
C ALA A 47 -5.22 -3.70 -0.15
N ASN A 48 -4.67 -4.57 0.67
CA ASN A 48 -5.40 -5.09 1.83
C ASN A 48 -5.68 -3.99 2.84
N GLU A 49 -4.74 -3.05 2.96
CA GLU A 49 -4.90 -1.88 3.80
C GLU A 49 -4.34 -0.68 3.06
N PHE A 50 -5.04 0.43 3.08
CA PHE A 50 -4.54 1.67 2.48
C PHE A 50 -4.50 2.73 3.56
N VAL A 51 -3.32 3.32 3.77
CA VAL A 51 -3.14 4.38 4.75
C VAL A 51 -2.84 5.67 4.02
N GLN A 52 -3.68 6.67 4.22
CA GLN A 52 -3.52 7.97 3.59
C GLN A 52 -2.78 8.91 4.54
N GLY A 53 -1.68 9.46 4.07
CA GLY A 53 -0.89 10.36 4.89
C GLY A 53 0.34 10.85 4.17
N ASP A 54 1.05 11.78 4.82
CA ASP A 54 2.20 12.45 4.25
C ASP A 54 3.48 11.74 4.64
N LEU A 55 4.20 11.25 3.62
CA LEU A 55 5.47 10.55 3.84
C LEU A 55 6.61 11.45 4.33
N ARG A 56 6.38 12.76 4.36
CA ARG A 56 7.33 13.70 4.95
C ARG A 56 7.17 13.79 6.47
N ASP A 57 6.07 13.27 6.99
CA ASP A 57 5.80 13.25 8.44
C ASP A 57 6.47 12.02 9.05
N VAL A 58 7.52 12.26 9.84
CA VAL A 58 8.32 11.18 10.43
C VAL A 58 7.48 10.27 11.33
N GLU A 59 6.57 10.84 12.11
CA GLU A 59 5.73 10.05 13.00
C GLU A 59 4.78 9.15 12.20
N PHE A 60 4.24 9.66 11.11
CA PHE A 60 3.39 8.88 10.24
C PHE A 60 4.17 7.71 9.62
N VAL A 61 5.36 8.01 9.08
CA VAL A 61 6.20 6.97 8.47
C VAL A 61 6.53 5.88 9.47
N ARG A 62 6.87 6.28 10.70
CA ARG A 62 7.20 5.31 11.74
C ARG A 62 6.04 4.38 12.03
N ARG A 63 4.82 4.89 12.04
CA ARG A 63 3.63 4.07 12.29
C ARG A 63 3.35 3.08 11.17
N VAL A 64 3.52 3.49 9.91
CA VAL A 64 3.20 2.60 8.80
C VAL A 64 4.23 1.50 8.59
N LEU A 65 5.42 1.68 9.11
CA LEU A 65 6.48 0.68 9.00
C LEU A 65 6.39 -0.42 10.06
N GLN A 66 5.50 -0.26 11.03
CA GLN A 66 5.34 -1.26 12.09
C GLN A 66 4.52 -2.49 11.64
#